data_168cf1144247c7e96fdbfaf6844f1d1d
#
_entry.id   168cf1144247c7e96fdbfaf6844f1d1d
#
_cell.length_a   1.000
_cell.length_b   1.000
_cell.length_c   1.000
_cell.angle_alpha   90.00
_cell.angle_beta   90.00
_cell.angle_gamma   90.00
#
_symmetry.space_group_name_H-M   'P 1'
#
loop_
_entity.id
_entity.type
_entity.pdbx_description
1 polymer ?
#
loop_
_entity_poly.entity_id
_entity_poly.type
_entity_poly.pdbx_seq_one_letter_code
_entity_poly.pdbx_strand_id
1 'polypeptide(L)'
;MTKADIIREVSEMTGLTKVEVEVVLEGVIISIVDSLKRGDRVDIRGFGSFIVKHRSARDARNPATSEIVKLKDRFIPSFKVSKILKENVNKSLIEEY
;
A
#
# COMPACT_ATOMS: atom_id res chain seq x y z
N MET A 1 -2.97 13.59 -4.69
CA MET A 1 -3.58 12.74 -5.75
C MET A 1 -4.57 11.77 -5.13
N THR A 2 -5.78 11.75 -5.63
CA THR A 2 -6.84 10.87 -5.15
C THR A 2 -7.08 9.72 -6.15
N LYS A 3 -7.95 8.78 -5.77
CA LYS A 3 -8.39 7.72 -6.69
C LYS A 3 -9.00 8.29 -7.97
N ALA A 4 -9.81 9.33 -7.84
CA ALA A 4 -10.43 10.00 -8.99
C ALA A 4 -9.38 10.64 -9.92
N ASP A 5 -8.32 11.19 -9.37
CA ASP A 5 -7.21 11.75 -10.14
C ASP A 5 -6.46 10.67 -10.91
N ILE A 6 -6.23 9.51 -10.29
CA ILE A 6 -5.59 8.36 -10.94
C ILE A 6 -6.45 7.88 -12.11
N ILE A 7 -7.76 7.76 -11.91
CA ILE A 7 -8.69 7.32 -12.95
C ILE A 7 -8.63 8.27 -14.15
N ARG A 8 -8.65 9.57 -13.90
CA ARG A 8 -8.56 10.58 -14.95
C ARG A 8 -7.25 10.48 -15.73
N GLU A 9 -6.12 10.43 -15.03
CA GLU A 9 -4.81 10.35 -15.67
C GLU A 9 -4.64 9.07 -16.49
N VAL A 10 -5.08 7.93 -15.95
CA VAL A 10 -4.98 6.65 -16.66
C VAL A 10 -5.91 6.64 -17.88
N SER A 11 -7.10 7.20 -17.75
CA SER A 11 -8.02 7.35 -18.88
C SER A 11 -7.37 8.15 -20.02
N GLU A 12 -6.76 9.28 -19.72
CA GLU A 12 -6.05 10.12 -20.69
C GLU A 12 -4.85 9.40 -21.31
N MET A 13 -4.09 8.66 -20.49
CA MET A 13 -2.89 7.96 -20.92
C MET A 13 -3.19 6.77 -21.83
N THR A 14 -4.27 6.05 -21.58
CA THR A 14 -4.58 4.78 -22.24
C THR A 14 -5.63 4.89 -23.34
N GLY A 15 -6.43 5.96 -23.34
CA GLY A 15 -7.59 6.08 -24.23
C GLY A 15 -8.81 5.31 -23.77
N LEU A 16 -8.73 4.61 -22.62
CA LEU A 16 -9.89 3.96 -22.03
C LEU A 16 -10.82 5.00 -21.40
N THR A 17 -12.10 4.66 -21.31
CA THR A 17 -13.04 5.55 -20.62
C THR A 17 -12.77 5.54 -19.12
N LYS A 18 -13.23 6.59 -18.43
CA LYS A 18 -13.11 6.67 -16.96
C LYS A 18 -13.81 5.51 -16.27
N VAL A 19 -14.96 5.08 -16.78
CA VAL A 19 -15.70 3.94 -16.24
C VAL A 19 -14.90 2.64 -16.39
N GLU A 20 -14.31 2.43 -17.57
CA GLU A 20 -13.46 1.27 -17.81
C GLU A 20 -12.26 1.23 -16.88
N VAL A 21 -11.58 2.36 -16.71
CA VAL A 21 -10.42 2.48 -15.80
C VAL A 21 -10.85 2.22 -14.36
N GLU A 22 -11.99 2.77 -13.94
CA GLU A 22 -12.50 2.55 -12.58
C GLU A 22 -12.76 1.07 -12.30
N VAL A 23 -13.38 0.36 -13.23
CA VAL A 23 -13.65 -1.07 -13.10
C VAL A 23 -12.35 -1.87 -12.97
N VAL A 24 -11.36 -1.57 -13.81
CA VAL A 24 -10.07 -2.24 -13.78
C VAL A 24 -9.33 -1.95 -12.48
N LEU A 25 -9.29 -0.69 -12.05
CA LEU A 25 -8.63 -0.29 -10.81
C LEU A 25 -9.27 -0.95 -9.59
N GLU A 26 -10.60 -0.98 -9.52
CA GLU A 26 -11.32 -1.69 -8.45
C GLU A 26 -10.95 -3.17 -8.42
N GLY A 27 -10.89 -3.80 -9.59
CA GLY A 27 -10.49 -5.20 -9.70
C GLY A 27 -9.09 -5.47 -9.18
N VAL A 28 -8.14 -4.59 -9.49
CA VAL A 28 -6.75 -4.69 -9.00
C VAL A 28 -6.73 -4.57 -7.47
N ILE A 29 -7.42 -3.59 -6.93
CA ILE A 29 -7.47 -3.37 -5.48
C ILE A 29 -8.10 -4.56 -4.76
N ILE A 30 -9.22 -5.06 -5.26
CA ILE A 30 -9.91 -6.22 -4.68
C ILE A 30 -9.00 -7.45 -4.70
N SER A 31 -8.31 -7.69 -5.79
CA SER A 31 -7.39 -8.82 -5.92
C SER A 31 -6.27 -8.75 -4.88
N ILE A 32 -5.70 -7.57 -4.68
CA ILE A 32 -4.65 -7.36 -3.68
C ILE A 32 -5.20 -7.58 -2.27
N VAL A 33 -6.34 -6.98 -1.96
CA VAL A 33 -6.98 -7.09 -0.64
C VAL A 33 -7.31 -8.54 -0.31
N ASP A 34 -7.90 -9.27 -1.25
CA ASP A 34 -8.27 -10.67 -1.03
C ASP A 34 -7.05 -11.57 -0.81
N SER A 35 -5.96 -11.31 -1.53
CA SER A 35 -4.70 -12.03 -1.33
C SER A 35 -4.16 -11.80 0.08
N LEU A 36 -4.13 -10.55 0.53
CA LEU A 36 -3.67 -10.20 1.88
C LEU A 36 -4.56 -10.78 2.98
N LYS A 37 -5.86 -10.86 2.74
CA LYS A 37 -6.79 -11.51 3.68
C LYS A 37 -6.49 -12.99 3.88
N ARG A 38 -5.91 -13.66 2.88
CA ARG A 38 -5.47 -15.05 2.97
C ARG A 38 -4.07 -15.19 3.57
N GLY A 39 -3.41 -14.08 3.89
CA GLY A 39 -2.03 -14.07 4.37
C GLY A 39 -0.98 -14.18 3.27
N ASP A 40 -1.39 -14.07 2.01
CA ASP A 40 -0.48 -14.15 0.87
C ASP A 40 0.06 -12.76 0.51
N ARG A 41 1.35 -12.70 0.20
CA ARG A 41 1.95 -11.46 -0.27
C ARG A 41 1.66 -11.23 -1.74
N VAL A 42 1.69 -9.97 -2.15
CA VAL A 42 1.51 -9.58 -3.55
C VAL A 42 2.75 -8.80 -4.00
N ASP A 43 3.48 -9.35 -4.96
CA ASP A 43 4.68 -8.71 -5.50
C ASP A 43 4.35 -8.07 -6.85
N ILE A 44 4.57 -6.76 -6.97
CA ILE A 44 4.45 -6.04 -8.22
C ILE A 44 5.85 -5.59 -8.62
N ARG A 45 6.42 -6.28 -9.59
CA ARG A 45 7.80 -6.06 -10.01
C ARG A 45 8.05 -4.61 -10.43
N GLY A 46 9.10 -4.02 -9.87
CA GLY A 46 9.46 -2.63 -10.15
C GLY A 46 8.70 -1.59 -9.33
N PHE A 47 7.67 -2.02 -8.60
CA PHE A 47 6.86 -1.15 -7.75
C PHE A 47 7.09 -1.45 -6.27
N GLY A 48 6.75 -2.64 -5.84
CA GLY A 48 6.93 -3.05 -4.46
C GLY A 48 6.11 -4.29 -4.13
N SER A 49 6.08 -4.61 -2.85
CA SER A 49 5.38 -5.78 -2.34
C SER A 49 4.41 -5.39 -1.24
N PHE A 50 3.20 -5.92 -1.32
CA PHE A 50 2.24 -5.86 -0.22
C PHE A 50 2.42 -7.12 0.61
N ILE A 51 2.67 -6.96 1.89
CA ILE A 51 2.94 -8.06 2.81
C ILE A 51 2.04 -7.95 4.04
N VAL A 52 1.90 -9.05 4.75
CA VAL A 52 1.19 -9.10 6.02
C VAL A 52 2.22 -9.33 7.12
N LYS A 53 2.23 -8.45 8.11
CA LYS A 53 3.10 -8.57 9.28
C LYS A 53 2.28 -9.06 10.46
N HIS A 54 2.80 -10.05 11.17
CA HIS A 54 2.22 -10.51 12.42
C HIS A 54 2.85 -9.75 13.58
N ARG A 55 2.02 -9.23 14.45
CA ARG A 55 2.44 -8.62 15.71
C ARG A 55 1.86 -9.42 16.86
N SER A 56 2.75 -9.99 17.68
CA SER A 56 2.35 -10.81 18.83
C SER A 56 1.71 -9.95 19.92
N ALA A 57 0.86 -10.58 20.72
CA ALA A 57 0.28 -9.97 21.91
C ALA A 57 1.41 -9.49 22.84
N ARG A 58 1.27 -8.31 23.37
CA ARG A 58 2.25 -7.73 24.29
C ARG A 58 1.60 -6.66 25.16
N ASP A 59 2.27 -6.35 26.27
CA ASP A 59 1.92 -5.21 27.09
C ASP A 59 2.67 -3.98 26.55
N ALA A 60 1.94 -2.89 26.37
CA ALA A 60 2.49 -1.61 26.01
C ALA A 60 2.14 -0.57 27.05
N ARG A 61 3.02 0.39 27.30
CA ARG A 61 2.77 1.46 28.27
C ARG A 61 2.31 2.71 27.53
N ASN A 62 1.19 3.29 27.97
CA ASN A 62 0.73 4.57 27.46
C ASN A 62 1.66 5.68 27.99
N PRO A 63 2.40 6.41 27.12
CA PRO A 63 3.36 7.43 27.57
C PRO A 63 2.71 8.60 28.30
N ALA A 64 1.43 8.87 28.09
CA ALA A 64 0.72 9.97 28.72
C ALA A 64 0.25 9.65 30.14
N THR A 65 -0.18 8.39 30.39
CA THR A 65 -0.78 7.97 31.66
C THR A 65 0.04 6.94 32.42
N SER A 66 1.07 6.37 31.80
CA SER A 66 1.87 5.26 32.32
C SER A 66 1.06 3.97 32.57
N GLU A 67 -0.17 3.93 32.10
CA GLU A 67 -1.00 2.72 32.20
C GLU A 67 -0.53 1.65 31.24
N ILE A 68 -0.64 0.40 31.66
CA ILE A 68 -0.32 -0.76 30.82
C ILE A 68 -1.53 -1.07 29.95
N VAL A 69 -1.33 -1.04 28.62
CA VAL A 69 -2.32 -1.43 27.63
C VAL A 69 -1.96 -2.81 27.08
N LYS A 70 -2.89 -3.75 27.17
CA LYS A 70 -2.68 -5.09 26.60
C LYS A 70 -3.03 -5.08 25.13
N LEU A 71 -2.04 -5.33 24.29
CA LEU A 71 -2.20 -5.45 22.83
C LEU A 71 -2.38 -6.92 22.48
N LYS A 72 -3.43 -7.21 21.70
CA LYS A 72 -3.72 -8.56 21.23
C LYS A 72 -2.87 -8.89 19.99
N ASP A 73 -2.76 -10.17 19.68
CA ASP A 73 -2.21 -10.62 18.41
C ASP A 73 -2.98 -9.94 17.28
N ARG A 74 -2.24 -9.48 16.27
CA ARG A 74 -2.84 -8.82 15.13
C ARG A 74 -1.99 -8.99 13.89
N PHE A 75 -2.65 -8.86 12.74
CA PHE A 75 -2.00 -8.87 11.44
C PHE A 75 -2.17 -7.51 10.80
N ILE A 76 -1.10 -6.97 10.27
CA ILE A 76 -1.06 -5.61 9.70
C ILE A 76 -0.59 -5.69 8.26
N PRO A 77 -1.38 -5.20 7.28
CA PRO A 77 -0.89 -5.07 5.92
C PRO A 77 0.16 -3.97 5.85
N SER A 78 1.17 -4.18 5.03
CA SER A 78 2.26 -3.22 4.86
C SER A 78 2.72 -3.23 3.41
N PHE A 79 3.20 -2.10 2.93
CA PHE A 79 3.78 -1.97 1.61
C PHE A 79 5.30 -1.79 1.73
N LYS A 80 6.05 -2.65 1.05
CA LYS A 80 7.50 -2.56 0.96
C LYS A 80 7.87 -2.09 -0.44
N VAL A 81 8.40 -0.87 -0.53
CA VAL A 81 8.80 -0.27 -1.80
C VAL A 81 9.94 -1.05 -2.46
N SER A 82 9.91 -1.17 -3.80
CA SER A 82 11.00 -1.79 -4.55
C SER A 82 12.25 -0.90 -4.54
N LYS A 83 13.41 -1.50 -4.73
CA LYS A 83 14.67 -0.77 -4.85
C LYS A 83 14.63 0.22 -6.02
N ILE A 84 14.08 -0.21 -7.16
CA ILE A 84 13.97 0.62 -8.37
C ILE A 84 13.11 1.85 -8.10
N LEU A 85 11.94 1.69 -7.49
CA LEU A 85 11.06 2.80 -7.15
C LEU A 85 11.74 3.77 -6.17
N LYS A 86 12.37 3.23 -5.15
CA LYS A 86 13.08 4.03 -4.15
C LYS A 86 14.17 4.88 -4.78
N GLU A 87 14.97 4.30 -5.65
CA GLU A 87 16.05 5.01 -6.35
C GLU A 87 15.50 6.08 -7.29
N ASN A 88 14.45 5.76 -8.04
CA ASN A 88 13.84 6.71 -8.98
C ASN A 88 13.26 7.93 -8.28
N VAL A 89 12.57 7.73 -7.17
CA VAL A 89 12.00 8.83 -6.39
C VAL A 89 13.12 9.70 -5.80
N ASN A 90 14.13 9.08 -5.21
CA ASN A 90 15.25 9.81 -4.63
C ASN A 90 15.99 10.64 -5.67
N LYS A 91 16.28 10.05 -6.83
CA LYS A 91 16.94 10.73 -7.94
C LYS A 91 16.14 11.94 -8.43
N SER A 92 14.84 11.75 -8.63
CA SER A 92 13.94 12.81 -9.09
C SER A 92 13.91 14.00 -8.14
N LEU A 93 13.76 13.73 -6.85
CA LEU A 93 13.62 14.79 -5.85
C LEU A 93 14.94 15.49 -5.54
N ILE A 94 16.04 14.75 -5.54
CA ILE A 94 17.36 15.35 -5.25
C ILE A 94 17.83 16.29 -6.36
N GLU A 95 17.43 16.04 -7.61
CA GLU A 95 17.75 16.91 -8.75
C GLU A 95 17.02 18.26 -8.68
N GLU A 96 15.92 18.36 -7.92
CA GLU A 96 15.15 19.59 -7.74
C GLU A 96 15.68 20.48 -6.60
N TYR A 97 16.55 19.93 -5.76
CA TYR A 97 17.19 20.66 -4.68
C TYR A 97 18.58 21.10 -5.12
#